data_3bd08bbcbb47bcb268f7029407ca5fb0
#
_entry.id   3bd08bbcbb47bcb268f7029407ca5fb0
#
_cell.length_a   1.000
_cell.length_b   1.000
_cell.length_c   1.000
_cell.angle_alpha   90.00
_cell.angle_beta   90.00
_cell.angle_gamma   90.00
#
_symmetry.space_group_name_H-M   'P 1'
#
loop_
_entity.id
_entity.type
_entity.pdbx_description
1 polymer ?
#
loop_
_entity_poly.entity_id
_entity_poly.type
_entity_poly.pdbx_seq_one_letter_code
_entity_poly.pdbx_strand_id
1 'polypeptide(L)'
;MNDYLMKMDAYWRAANYLSAAQLYLLDNPLLKEPLKKEHVKKKIVGHWGTVPGQNFVYVHMNRAIKKYDLDMIYISGPGHGGNFFVSNAYLEGTYSEVYPNVGQDKEGLTKLCKQFSFPGGISSHVAPETPGSINEGGELGYSLAHAYGAVFDNPGPIAVCVVGDGEAETGPLATAWHSNKFINAARDGAVLPILDLNGYKISNPTVFARISEQEREWFFKGCGYKPYVAKGDDSMT
;
A
#
# COMPACT_ATOMS: atom_id res chain seq x y z
N MET A 1 3.08 -25.40 -5.27
CA MET A 1 3.69 -24.06 -5.19
C MET A 1 5.19 -24.22 -5.05
N ASN A 2 6.01 -23.50 -5.80
CA ASN A 2 7.46 -23.60 -5.65
C ASN A 2 7.93 -22.87 -4.36
N ASP A 3 9.14 -23.16 -3.88
CA ASP A 3 9.69 -22.60 -2.63
C ASP A 3 9.69 -21.06 -2.61
N TYR A 4 9.92 -20.43 -3.75
CA TYR A 4 9.90 -18.97 -3.87
C TYR A 4 8.50 -18.37 -3.61
N LEU A 5 7.46 -18.94 -4.20
CA LEU A 5 6.08 -18.50 -4.00
C LEU A 5 5.61 -18.77 -2.57
N MET A 6 6.06 -19.87 -1.95
CA MET A 6 5.79 -20.13 -0.52
C MET A 6 6.39 -19.06 0.39
N LYS A 7 7.61 -18.59 0.10
CA LYS A 7 8.25 -17.50 0.84
C LYS A 7 7.53 -16.16 0.63
N MET A 8 7.06 -15.89 -0.58
CA MET A 8 6.24 -14.69 -0.87
C MET A 8 4.92 -14.71 -0.10
N ASP A 9 4.23 -15.85 -0.08
CA ASP A 9 2.98 -16.02 0.70
C ASP A 9 3.24 -15.83 2.19
N ALA A 10 4.30 -16.42 2.72
CA ALA A 10 4.69 -16.25 4.12
C ALA A 10 4.98 -14.78 4.46
N TYR A 11 5.69 -14.07 3.59
CA TYR A 11 5.97 -12.64 3.77
C TYR A 11 4.67 -11.81 3.74
N TRP A 12 3.81 -12.02 2.75
CA TRP A 12 2.53 -11.34 2.64
C TRP A 12 1.63 -11.56 3.87
N ARG A 13 1.56 -12.80 4.36
CA ARG A 13 0.82 -13.11 5.60
C ARG A 13 1.43 -12.41 6.81
N ALA A 14 2.74 -12.38 6.93
CA ALA A 14 3.43 -11.69 8.01
C ALA A 14 3.15 -10.17 7.97
N ALA A 15 3.23 -9.54 6.79
CA ALA A 15 2.91 -8.14 6.60
C ALA A 15 1.46 -7.82 6.98
N ASN A 16 0.50 -8.65 6.55
CA ASN A 16 -0.90 -8.52 6.92
C ASN A 16 -1.11 -8.69 8.44
N TYR A 17 -0.47 -9.69 9.03
CA TYR A 17 -0.55 -9.91 10.47
C TYR A 17 0.00 -8.71 11.26
N LEU A 18 1.17 -8.21 10.89
CA LEU A 18 1.77 -7.04 11.54
C LEU A 18 0.92 -5.79 11.39
N SER A 19 0.31 -5.61 10.23
CA SER A 19 -0.62 -4.49 9.99
C SER A 19 -1.85 -4.59 10.89
N ALA A 20 -2.42 -5.78 11.06
CA ALA A 20 -3.52 -6.02 11.99
C ALA A 20 -3.08 -5.85 13.45
N ALA A 21 -1.91 -6.38 13.81
CA ALA A 21 -1.37 -6.26 15.16
C ALA A 21 -1.15 -4.79 15.56
N GLN A 22 -0.58 -3.96 14.68
CA GLN A 22 -0.44 -2.53 14.91
C GLN A 22 -1.80 -1.85 15.15
N LEU A 23 -2.82 -2.25 14.41
CA LEU A 23 -4.15 -1.64 14.51
C LEU A 23 -4.86 -2.02 15.81
N TYR A 24 -4.75 -3.27 16.24
CA TYR A 24 -5.59 -3.82 17.31
C TYR A 24 -4.87 -4.12 18.62
N LEU A 25 -3.56 -4.44 18.61
CA LEU A 25 -2.90 -4.99 19.79
C LEU A 25 -2.12 -3.95 20.61
N LEU A 26 -2.23 -4.08 21.92
CA LEU A 26 -1.38 -3.40 22.92
C LEU A 26 -0.25 -4.29 23.40
N ASP A 27 -0.50 -5.59 23.49
CA ASP A 27 0.45 -6.57 24.02
C ASP A 27 0.24 -7.93 23.35
N ASN A 28 1.13 -8.89 23.67
CA ASN A 28 1.09 -10.26 23.14
C ASN A 28 1.09 -10.33 21.60
N PRO A 29 1.88 -9.52 20.89
CA PRO A 29 1.84 -9.49 19.41
C PRO A 29 2.31 -10.78 18.74
N LEU A 30 2.96 -11.68 19.49
CA LEU A 30 3.37 -13.00 19.01
C LEU A 30 2.38 -14.12 19.38
N LEU A 31 1.25 -13.78 20.00
CA LEU A 31 0.22 -14.71 20.46
C LEU A 31 0.79 -15.91 21.26
N LYS A 32 1.76 -15.64 22.12
CA LYS A 32 2.42 -16.66 22.96
C LYS A 32 1.48 -17.23 24.02
N GLU A 33 0.44 -16.52 24.36
CA GLU A 33 -0.69 -16.94 25.19
C GLU A 33 -2.01 -16.63 24.49
N PRO A 34 -3.12 -17.24 24.89
CA PRO A 34 -4.44 -16.91 24.34
C PRO A 34 -4.76 -15.43 24.43
N LEU A 35 -5.37 -14.88 23.38
CA LEU A 35 -5.73 -13.47 23.32
C LEU A 35 -6.74 -13.13 24.43
N LYS A 36 -6.45 -12.05 25.18
CA LYS A 36 -7.28 -11.51 26.24
C LYS A 36 -7.71 -10.09 25.90
N LYS A 37 -8.74 -9.60 26.56
CA LYS A 37 -9.26 -8.24 26.36
C LYS A 37 -8.21 -7.16 26.65
N GLU A 38 -7.34 -7.40 27.61
CA GLU A 38 -6.24 -6.50 28.02
C GLU A 38 -5.18 -6.33 26.94
N HIS A 39 -5.04 -7.32 26.05
CA HIS A 39 -4.11 -7.28 24.92
C HIS A 39 -4.59 -6.38 23.78
N VAL A 40 -5.86 -5.98 23.78
CA VAL A 40 -6.49 -5.22 22.68
C VAL A 40 -6.61 -3.75 23.05
N LYS A 41 -6.35 -2.87 22.09
CA LYS A 41 -6.51 -1.42 22.24
C LYS A 41 -7.96 -1.07 22.61
N LYS A 42 -8.15 -0.19 23.59
CA LYS A 42 -9.48 0.29 23.97
C LYS A 42 -10.09 1.21 22.92
N LYS A 43 -9.25 1.95 22.21
CA LYS A 43 -9.64 2.83 21.10
C LYS A 43 -8.81 2.42 19.87
N ILE A 44 -9.51 1.94 18.86
CA ILE A 44 -8.92 1.53 17.59
C ILE A 44 -9.02 2.72 16.64
N VAL A 45 -7.88 3.17 16.12
CA VAL A 45 -7.79 4.26 15.15
C VAL A 45 -6.89 3.81 14.01
N GLY A 46 -7.43 3.80 12.79
CA GLY A 46 -6.76 3.35 11.58
C GLY A 46 -7.72 2.55 10.69
N HIS A 47 -7.21 2.04 9.60
CA HIS A 47 -8.00 1.36 8.57
C HIS A 47 -7.40 0.00 8.22
N TRP A 48 -8.26 -0.92 7.78
CA TRP A 48 -7.87 -2.25 7.35
C TRP A 48 -8.20 -2.51 5.88
N GLY A 49 -9.29 -1.97 5.36
CA GLY A 49 -9.92 -2.39 4.09
C GLY A 49 -8.99 -2.45 2.87
N THR A 50 -8.05 -1.52 2.74
CA THR A 50 -7.09 -1.47 1.63
C THR A 50 -5.75 -2.18 1.94
N VAL A 51 -5.48 -2.51 3.20
CA VAL A 51 -4.17 -3.01 3.64
C VAL A 51 -3.76 -4.33 3.00
N PRO A 52 -4.63 -5.35 2.93
CA PRO A 52 -4.28 -6.62 2.28
C PRO A 52 -3.94 -6.47 0.79
N GLY A 53 -4.68 -5.61 0.08
CA GLY A 53 -4.43 -5.30 -1.33
C GLY A 53 -3.09 -4.59 -1.52
N GLN A 54 -2.78 -3.60 -0.68
CA GLN A 54 -1.50 -2.89 -0.74
C GLN A 54 -0.32 -3.82 -0.40
N ASN A 55 -0.42 -4.65 0.62
CA ASN A 55 0.61 -5.66 0.92
C ASN A 55 0.77 -6.67 -0.23
N PHE A 56 -0.32 -7.04 -0.89
CA PHE A 56 -0.29 -7.91 -2.06
C PHE A 56 0.49 -7.27 -3.22
N VAL A 57 0.16 -6.04 -3.57
CA VAL A 57 0.87 -5.30 -4.62
C VAL A 57 2.34 -5.14 -4.24
N TYR A 58 2.65 -4.76 -3.02
CA TYR A 58 4.01 -4.55 -2.53
C TYR A 58 4.89 -5.80 -2.70
N VAL A 59 4.43 -6.97 -2.27
CA VAL A 59 5.20 -8.21 -2.38
C VAL A 59 5.43 -8.64 -3.84
N HIS A 60 4.44 -8.42 -4.71
CA HIS A 60 4.56 -8.72 -6.12
C HIS A 60 5.47 -7.73 -6.87
N MET A 61 5.45 -6.46 -6.48
CA MET A 61 6.39 -5.47 -7.03
C MET A 61 7.83 -5.77 -6.61
N ASN A 62 8.07 -6.14 -5.36
CA ASN A 62 9.39 -6.61 -4.90
C ASN A 62 9.88 -7.82 -5.69
N ARG A 63 8.98 -8.74 -6.06
CA ARG A 63 9.31 -9.84 -6.97
C ARG A 63 9.76 -9.33 -8.35
N ALA A 64 9.05 -8.36 -8.91
CA ALA A 64 9.38 -7.79 -10.21
C ALA A 64 10.72 -7.05 -10.16
N ILE A 65 10.94 -6.22 -9.14
CA ILE A 65 12.20 -5.50 -8.89
C ILE A 65 13.36 -6.49 -8.87
N LYS A 66 13.30 -7.52 -8.04
CA LYS A 66 14.38 -8.50 -7.90
C LYS A 66 14.63 -9.34 -9.15
N LYS A 67 13.58 -9.62 -9.92
CA LYS A 67 13.69 -10.45 -11.13
C LYS A 67 14.29 -9.69 -12.31
N TYR A 68 13.99 -8.40 -12.41
CA TYR A 68 14.30 -7.60 -13.62
C TYR A 68 15.25 -6.42 -13.33
N ASP A 69 15.72 -6.32 -12.07
CA ASP A 69 16.60 -5.23 -11.60
C ASP A 69 16.00 -3.85 -11.90
N LEU A 70 14.77 -3.64 -11.45
CA LEU A 70 13.99 -2.43 -11.74
C LEU A 70 14.20 -1.37 -10.67
N ASP A 71 14.30 -0.11 -11.10
CA ASP A 71 14.17 1.05 -10.22
C ASP A 71 12.70 1.45 -10.10
N MET A 72 12.12 1.27 -8.91
CA MET A 72 10.71 1.52 -8.67
C MET A 72 10.46 2.41 -7.46
N ILE A 73 9.51 3.33 -7.60
CA ILE A 73 8.92 4.10 -6.52
C ILE A 73 7.50 3.56 -6.27
N TYR A 74 7.18 3.21 -5.02
CA TYR A 74 5.83 2.79 -4.64
C TYR A 74 5.04 3.95 -4.07
N ILE A 75 3.88 4.27 -4.64
CA ILE A 75 3.00 5.34 -4.21
C ILE A 75 1.67 4.73 -3.75
N SER A 76 1.34 4.97 -2.48
CA SER A 76 0.08 4.55 -1.87
C SER A 76 -0.95 5.65 -1.99
N GLY A 77 -1.91 5.50 -2.89
CA GLY A 77 -3.07 6.38 -2.98
C GLY A 77 -3.98 6.28 -1.76
N PRO A 78 -4.41 5.06 -1.35
CA PRO A 78 -5.18 4.92 -0.12
C PRO A 78 -4.26 5.01 1.12
N GLY A 79 -3.69 6.19 1.35
CA GLY A 79 -2.73 6.50 2.41
C GLY A 79 -3.24 6.27 3.83
N HIS A 80 -4.57 6.17 4.00
CA HIS A 80 -5.18 5.77 5.27
C HIS A 80 -4.82 4.34 5.72
N GLY A 81 -4.27 3.51 4.83
CA GLY A 81 -3.71 2.19 5.16
C GLY A 81 -2.25 2.22 5.58
N GLY A 82 -1.74 3.31 6.18
CA GLY A 82 -0.31 3.53 6.47
C GLY A 82 0.38 2.42 7.25
N ASN A 83 -0.36 1.62 8.02
CA ASN A 83 0.18 0.47 8.75
C ASN A 83 0.81 -0.59 7.84
N PHE A 84 0.46 -0.67 6.56
CA PHE A 84 1.12 -1.60 5.64
C PHE A 84 2.57 -1.17 5.37
N PHE A 85 2.85 0.11 5.17
CA PHE A 85 4.23 0.61 5.00
C PHE A 85 5.08 0.34 6.23
N VAL A 86 4.54 0.64 7.42
CA VAL A 86 5.21 0.36 8.69
C VAL A 86 5.55 -1.11 8.83
N SER A 87 4.60 -2.00 8.47
CA SER A 87 4.81 -3.45 8.52
C SER A 87 5.94 -3.90 7.59
N ASN A 88 5.96 -3.41 6.35
CA ASN A 88 6.99 -3.75 5.39
C ASN A 88 8.36 -3.20 5.80
N ALA A 89 8.46 -1.92 6.19
CA ALA A 89 9.71 -1.34 6.69
C ALA A 89 10.26 -2.08 7.92
N TYR A 90 9.37 -2.55 8.81
CA TYR A 90 9.78 -3.34 9.96
C TYR A 90 10.26 -4.73 9.58
N LEU A 91 9.56 -5.44 8.68
CA LEU A 91 9.96 -6.78 8.20
C LEU A 91 11.30 -6.75 7.45
N GLU A 92 11.55 -5.69 6.70
CA GLU A 92 12.79 -5.49 5.95
C GLU A 92 13.97 -5.05 6.83
N GLY A 93 13.71 -4.65 8.07
CA GLY A 93 14.71 -4.20 9.02
C GLY A 93 14.95 -2.69 9.02
N THR A 94 14.61 -1.98 7.96
CA THR A 94 14.83 -0.52 7.81
C THR A 94 14.23 0.28 8.94
N TYR A 95 13.06 -0.14 9.45
CA TYR A 95 12.43 0.53 10.59
C TYR A 95 13.32 0.50 11.85
N SER A 96 13.89 -0.66 12.15
CA SER A 96 14.75 -0.86 13.32
C SER A 96 16.14 -0.23 13.17
N GLU A 97 16.61 -0.04 11.93
CA GLU A 97 17.85 0.71 11.66
C GLU A 97 17.70 2.18 12.04
N VAL A 98 16.55 2.79 11.68
CA VAL A 98 16.26 4.20 12.00
C VAL A 98 15.81 4.38 13.44
N TYR A 99 15.04 3.43 13.96
CA TYR A 99 14.53 3.43 15.34
C TYR A 99 15.02 2.22 16.14
N PRO A 100 16.29 2.23 16.62
CA PRO A 100 16.90 1.05 17.27
C PRO A 100 16.18 0.58 18.55
N ASN A 101 15.38 1.46 19.17
CA ASN A 101 14.55 1.11 20.31
C ASN A 101 13.32 0.28 19.95
N VAL A 102 13.06 0.07 18.66
CA VAL A 102 12.01 -0.80 18.10
C VAL A 102 12.69 -1.92 17.30
N GLY A 103 13.38 -2.81 18.02
CA GLY A 103 14.11 -3.92 17.43
C GLY A 103 13.19 -5.01 16.84
N GLN A 104 13.78 -5.87 16.00
CA GLN A 104 13.08 -7.05 15.45
C GLN A 104 13.02 -8.21 16.47
N ASP A 105 12.48 -7.91 17.65
CA ASP A 105 12.29 -8.84 18.75
C ASP A 105 10.91 -8.64 19.40
N LYS A 106 10.60 -9.42 20.45
CA LYS A 106 9.30 -9.34 21.15
C LYS A 106 9.03 -7.94 21.72
N GLU A 107 10.04 -7.29 22.29
CA GLU A 107 9.88 -5.97 22.91
C GLU A 107 9.67 -4.90 21.85
N GLY A 108 10.49 -4.90 20.80
CA GLY A 108 10.39 -3.99 19.69
C GLY A 108 9.05 -4.13 18.97
N LEU A 109 8.60 -5.35 18.71
CA LEU A 109 7.29 -5.61 18.10
C LEU A 109 6.13 -5.12 18.99
N THR A 110 6.24 -5.30 20.32
CA THR A 110 5.24 -4.78 21.26
C THR A 110 5.21 -3.24 21.23
N LYS A 111 6.38 -2.59 21.17
CA LYS A 111 6.48 -1.13 21.02
C LYS A 111 5.87 -0.66 19.69
N LEU A 112 6.19 -1.34 18.58
CA LEU A 112 5.63 -1.05 17.27
C LEU A 112 4.10 -1.04 17.30
N CYS A 113 3.50 -2.09 17.88
CA CYS A 113 2.04 -2.18 18.02
C CYS A 113 1.48 -1.06 18.91
N LYS A 114 2.10 -0.78 20.05
CA LYS A 114 1.64 0.24 21.00
C LYS A 114 1.65 1.64 20.42
N GLN A 115 2.70 2.00 19.69
CA GLN A 115 2.90 3.37 19.19
C GLN A 115 2.04 3.71 17.97
N PHE A 116 1.53 2.72 17.24
CA PHE A 116 0.73 2.97 16.05
C PHE A 116 -0.56 3.70 16.40
N SER A 117 -0.78 4.83 15.73
CA SER A 117 -1.94 5.70 15.92
C SER A 117 -2.14 6.19 17.37
N PHE A 118 -1.04 6.42 18.08
CA PHE A 118 -1.01 6.91 19.45
C PHE A 118 -0.27 8.25 19.53
N PRO A 119 -0.67 9.20 20.40
CA PRO A 119 0.01 10.48 20.54
C PRO A 119 1.51 10.32 20.80
N GLY A 120 2.35 10.98 20.02
CA GLY A 120 3.81 10.86 20.08
C GLY A 120 4.39 9.58 19.47
N GLY A 121 3.54 8.72 18.90
CA GLY A 121 3.93 7.55 18.15
C GLY A 121 3.84 7.75 16.63
N ILE A 122 3.58 6.68 15.90
CA ILE A 122 3.47 6.71 14.45
C ILE A 122 2.05 7.03 14.00
N SER A 123 1.91 7.77 12.90
CA SER A 123 0.61 8.12 12.30
C SER A 123 -0.16 6.88 11.82
N SER A 124 -1.50 6.97 11.85
CA SER A 124 -2.38 5.97 11.24
C SER A 124 -2.36 5.97 9.70
N HIS A 125 -1.94 7.06 9.10
CA HIS A 125 -1.79 7.26 7.67
C HIS A 125 -0.33 7.14 7.26
N VAL A 126 -0.08 7.00 5.97
CA VAL A 126 1.27 7.11 5.42
C VAL A 126 1.87 8.44 5.86
N ALA A 127 3.07 8.40 6.43
CA ALA A 127 3.73 9.57 6.99
C ALA A 127 5.26 9.48 6.87
N PRO A 128 5.96 10.61 6.79
CA PRO A 128 7.42 10.64 6.65
C PRO A 128 8.19 10.01 7.81
N GLU A 129 7.57 9.85 8.97
CA GLU A 129 8.14 9.14 10.13
C GLU A 129 8.37 7.66 9.85
N THR A 130 7.68 7.08 8.88
CA THR A 130 7.99 5.72 8.42
C THR A 130 9.23 5.77 7.53
N PRO A 131 10.32 5.06 7.89
CA PRO A 131 11.55 5.07 7.12
C PRO A 131 11.33 4.74 5.64
N GLY A 132 11.89 5.57 4.75
CA GLY A 132 11.70 5.45 3.30
C GLY A 132 10.46 6.13 2.75
N SER A 133 9.53 6.57 3.60
CA SER A 133 8.38 7.37 3.16
C SER A 133 8.76 8.84 2.95
N ILE A 134 8.30 9.43 1.87
CA ILE A 134 8.63 10.81 1.48
C ILE A 134 7.49 11.76 1.83
N ASN A 135 6.26 11.34 1.59
CA ASN A 135 5.06 12.17 1.70
C ASN A 135 4.08 11.65 2.74
N GLU A 136 3.23 12.56 3.20
CA GLU A 136 2.04 12.23 3.96
C GLU A 136 0.91 11.78 3.03
N GLY A 137 0.20 10.71 3.43
CA GLY A 137 -0.91 10.12 2.67
C GLY A 137 -2.30 10.51 3.20
N GLY A 138 -2.44 11.68 3.82
CA GLY A 138 -3.68 12.11 4.49
C GLY A 138 -4.79 12.49 3.53
N GLU A 139 -4.48 13.10 2.41
CA GLU A 139 -5.44 13.53 1.40
C GLU A 139 -5.55 12.55 0.24
N LEU A 140 -6.77 12.15 -0.10
CA LEU A 140 -7.05 11.30 -1.25
C LEU A 140 -7.14 12.12 -2.54
N GLY A 141 -6.65 11.53 -3.63
CA GLY A 141 -6.84 12.08 -4.97
C GLY A 141 -5.59 12.62 -5.65
N TYR A 142 -4.45 12.68 -4.97
CA TYR A 142 -3.23 13.27 -5.53
C TYR A 142 -2.15 12.24 -5.92
N SER A 143 -2.33 10.98 -5.54
CA SER A 143 -1.33 9.94 -5.73
C SER A 143 -0.89 9.77 -7.18
N LEU A 144 -1.83 9.76 -8.11
CA LEU A 144 -1.51 9.59 -9.54
C LEU A 144 -0.79 10.81 -10.12
N ALA A 145 -1.14 12.02 -9.68
CA ALA A 145 -0.42 13.23 -10.07
C ALA A 145 1.01 13.24 -9.53
N HIS A 146 1.22 12.78 -8.27
CA HIS A 146 2.56 12.58 -7.70
C HIS A 146 3.37 11.55 -8.49
N ALA A 147 2.74 10.44 -8.92
CA ALA A 147 3.40 9.42 -9.72
C ALA A 147 3.92 9.97 -11.05
N TYR A 148 3.09 10.75 -11.74
CA TYR A 148 3.52 11.42 -12.97
C TYR A 148 4.62 12.46 -12.73
N GLY A 149 4.46 13.27 -11.66
CA GLY A 149 5.50 14.24 -11.28
C GLY A 149 6.85 13.60 -10.97
N ALA A 150 6.87 12.43 -10.35
CA ALA A 150 8.10 11.71 -10.01
C ALA A 150 8.87 11.20 -11.24
N VAL A 151 8.19 10.96 -12.35
CA VAL A 151 8.81 10.38 -13.56
C VAL A 151 9.05 11.39 -14.69
N PHE A 152 8.53 12.62 -14.60
CA PHE A 152 8.82 13.63 -15.61
C PHE A 152 10.31 13.99 -15.61
N ASP A 153 10.90 14.07 -16.81
CA ASP A 153 12.33 14.32 -17.06
C ASP A 153 13.28 13.33 -16.32
N ASN A 154 12.76 12.16 -15.95
CA ASN A 154 13.51 11.11 -15.25
C ASN A 154 13.24 9.74 -15.89
N PRO A 155 14.03 9.32 -16.89
CA PRO A 155 13.74 8.16 -17.72
C PRO A 155 13.99 6.80 -17.04
N GLY A 156 14.62 6.77 -15.85
CA GLY A 156 14.99 5.54 -15.15
C GLY A 156 13.85 4.86 -14.40
N PRO A 157 13.13 5.57 -13.53
CA PRO A 157 12.23 4.94 -12.57
C PRO A 157 10.86 4.55 -13.16
N ILE A 158 10.26 3.57 -12.50
CA ILE A 158 8.86 3.20 -12.66
C ILE A 158 8.12 3.61 -11.38
N ALA A 159 7.18 4.55 -11.47
CA ALA A 159 6.30 4.87 -10.37
C ALA A 159 5.08 3.92 -10.36
N VAL A 160 5.05 3.00 -9.41
CA VAL A 160 3.89 2.15 -9.15
C VAL A 160 2.94 2.92 -8.25
N CYS A 161 1.76 3.22 -8.75
CA CYS A 161 0.75 3.99 -8.03
C CYS A 161 -0.48 3.12 -7.75
N VAL A 162 -0.67 2.73 -6.50
CA VAL A 162 -1.91 2.08 -6.07
C VAL A 162 -2.96 3.16 -5.87
N VAL A 163 -4.05 3.04 -6.57
CA VAL A 163 -5.20 3.95 -6.52
C VAL A 163 -6.37 3.19 -5.91
N GLY A 164 -6.91 3.67 -4.79
CA GLY A 164 -8.17 3.15 -4.25
C GLY A 164 -9.35 3.53 -5.15
N ASP A 165 -10.32 2.63 -5.29
CA ASP A 165 -11.48 2.88 -6.15
C ASP A 165 -12.37 4.05 -5.64
N GLY A 166 -12.42 4.28 -4.32
CA GLY A 166 -13.03 5.48 -3.74
C GLY A 166 -12.22 6.74 -3.99
N GLU A 167 -10.89 6.66 -3.96
CA GLU A 167 -9.98 7.75 -4.31
C GLU A 167 -10.13 8.13 -5.79
N ALA A 168 -10.33 7.14 -6.66
CA ALA A 168 -10.46 7.35 -8.10
C ALA A 168 -11.63 8.25 -8.51
N GLU A 169 -12.62 8.44 -7.62
CA GLU A 169 -13.77 9.33 -7.84
C GLU A 169 -13.52 10.79 -7.43
N THR A 170 -12.42 11.07 -6.73
CA THR A 170 -12.07 12.45 -6.34
C THR A 170 -11.77 13.28 -7.58
N GLY A 171 -12.10 14.57 -7.54
CA GLY A 171 -11.87 15.47 -8.68
C GLY A 171 -10.43 15.47 -9.18
N PRO A 172 -9.43 15.63 -8.29
CA PRO A 172 -8.03 15.61 -8.71
C PRO A 172 -7.61 14.29 -9.38
N LEU A 173 -7.99 13.14 -8.82
CA LEU A 173 -7.59 11.87 -9.40
C LEU A 173 -8.35 11.52 -10.67
N ALA A 174 -9.64 11.85 -10.74
CA ALA A 174 -10.44 11.63 -11.94
C ALA A 174 -9.85 12.37 -13.16
N THR A 175 -9.25 13.54 -12.95
CA THR A 175 -8.54 14.27 -14.00
C THR A 175 -7.11 13.78 -14.24
N ALA A 176 -6.45 13.25 -13.22
CA ALA A 176 -5.05 12.79 -13.32
C ALA A 176 -4.84 11.59 -14.26
N TRP A 177 -5.88 10.80 -14.54
CA TRP A 177 -5.81 9.73 -15.55
C TRP A 177 -5.37 10.23 -16.93
N HIS A 178 -5.70 11.47 -17.28
CA HIS A 178 -5.28 12.06 -18.54
C HIS A 178 -3.79 12.38 -18.61
N SER A 179 -3.09 12.41 -17.48
CA SER A 179 -1.65 12.73 -17.42
C SER A 179 -0.79 11.75 -18.21
N ASN A 180 -1.28 10.53 -18.46
CA ASN A 180 -0.65 9.56 -19.35
C ASN A 180 -0.37 10.12 -20.77
N LYS A 181 -1.14 11.12 -21.20
CA LYS A 181 -0.97 11.76 -22.50
C LYS A 181 0.23 12.71 -22.58
N PHE A 182 0.78 13.11 -21.44
CA PHE A 182 1.93 14.03 -21.37
C PHE A 182 3.29 13.31 -21.32
N ILE A 183 3.28 11.98 -21.06
CA ILE A 183 4.50 11.18 -20.96
C ILE A 183 5.20 11.09 -22.33
N ASN A 184 6.49 11.38 -22.34
CA ASN A 184 7.39 11.19 -23.45
C ASN A 184 8.36 10.03 -23.14
N ALA A 185 8.14 8.88 -23.75
CA ALA A 185 8.91 7.66 -23.49
C ALA A 185 10.44 7.79 -23.73
N ALA A 186 10.90 8.86 -24.37
CA ALA A 186 12.33 9.09 -24.57
C ALA A 186 13.00 9.88 -23.45
N ARG A 187 12.23 10.56 -22.59
CA ARG A 187 12.74 11.47 -21.55
C ARG A 187 12.17 11.23 -20.17
N ASP A 188 11.01 10.60 -20.12
CA ASP A 188 10.28 10.35 -18.88
C ASP A 188 10.38 8.88 -18.50
N GLY A 189 10.21 8.59 -17.19
CA GLY A 189 10.02 7.25 -16.71
C GLY A 189 8.61 6.72 -16.99
N ALA A 190 8.24 5.63 -16.35
CA ALA A 190 6.94 4.99 -16.53
C ALA A 190 6.07 5.11 -15.28
N VAL A 191 4.76 5.26 -15.47
CA VAL A 191 3.77 5.15 -14.39
C VAL A 191 2.97 3.87 -14.60
N LEU A 192 2.91 3.03 -13.55
CA LEU A 192 2.08 1.83 -13.48
C LEU A 192 0.96 2.06 -12.48
N PRO A 193 -0.21 2.56 -12.91
CA PRO A 193 -1.36 2.65 -12.01
C PRO A 193 -1.95 1.27 -11.74
N ILE A 194 -2.30 1.01 -10.49
CA ILE A 194 -2.97 -0.21 -10.06
C ILE A 194 -4.23 0.20 -9.31
N LEU A 195 -5.40 0.00 -9.93
CA LEU A 195 -6.68 0.24 -9.27
C LEU A 195 -6.99 -0.90 -8.30
N ASP A 196 -6.97 -0.60 -7.00
CA ASP A 196 -7.44 -1.50 -5.95
C ASP A 196 -8.96 -1.41 -5.86
N LEU A 197 -9.64 -2.29 -6.59
CA LEU A 197 -11.09 -2.31 -6.72
C LEU A 197 -11.71 -3.22 -5.66
N ASN A 198 -11.85 -2.73 -4.44
CA ASN A 198 -12.54 -3.43 -3.35
C ASN A 198 -14.07 -3.17 -3.32
N GLY A 199 -14.56 -2.22 -4.11
CA GLY A 199 -15.98 -1.97 -4.34
C GLY A 199 -16.64 -0.96 -3.43
N TYR A 200 -15.97 -0.52 -2.35
CA TYR A 200 -16.55 0.35 -1.34
C TYR A 200 -15.65 1.52 -0.93
N LYS A 201 -16.28 2.64 -0.62
CA LYS A 201 -15.69 3.79 0.08
C LYS A 201 -16.49 4.00 1.37
N ILE A 202 -15.85 3.85 2.52
CA ILE A 202 -16.48 3.90 3.86
C ILE A 202 -17.72 3.00 3.93
N SER A 203 -18.90 3.46 3.52
CA SER A 203 -20.17 2.74 3.59
C SER A 203 -20.92 2.65 2.25
N ASN A 204 -20.39 3.22 1.19
CA ASN A 204 -21.07 3.28 -0.11
C ASN A 204 -20.26 2.57 -1.20
N PRO A 205 -20.93 1.88 -2.14
CA PRO A 205 -20.29 1.37 -3.34
C PRO A 205 -19.66 2.50 -4.16
N THR A 206 -18.51 2.21 -4.76
CA THR A 206 -17.79 3.14 -5.64
C THR A 206 -18.39 3.18 -7.04
N VAL A 207 -18.06 4.19 -7.83
CA VAL A 207 -18.47 4.29 -9.23
C VAL A 207 -17.93 3.10 -10.03
N PHE A 208 -16.64 2.77 -9.84
CA PHE A 208 -16.04 1.63 -10.55
C PHE A 208 -16.63 0.27 -10.16
N ALA A 209 -17.24 0.14 -8.98
CA ALA A 209 -18.00 -1.05 -8.60
C ALA A 209 -19.41 -1.09 -9.24
N ARG A 210 -19.94 0.06 -9.64
CA ARG A 210 -21.31 0.17 -10.21
C ARG A 210 -21.34 0.01 -11.72
N ILE A 211 -20.25 0.30 -12.41
CA ILE A 211 -20.14 0.14 -13.87
C ILE A 211 -19.63 -1.25 -14.24
N SER A 212 -19.94 -1.68 -15.44
CA SER A 212 -19.51 -2.98 -15.97
C SER A 212 -17.99 -3.02 -16.20
N GLU A 213 -17.45 -4.21 -16.32
CA GLU A 213 -16.04 -4.43 -16.68
C GLU A 213 -15.70 -3.81 -18.04
N GLN A 214 -16.61 -3.89 -18.98
CA GLN A 214 -16.45 -3.30 -20.31
C GLN A 214 -16.39 -1.77 -20.27
N GLU A 215 -17.21 -1.12 -19.43
CA GLU A 215 -17.17 0.33 -19.25
C GLU A 215 -15.87 0.78 -18.59
N ARG A 216 -15.35 0.02 -17.60
CA ARG A 216 -14.02 0.26 -17.00
C ARG A 216 -12.91 0.15 -18.04
N GLU A 217 -12.97 -0.88 -18.88
CA GLU A 217 -11.99 -1.06 -19.95
C GLU A 217 -12.00 0.12 -20.94
N TRP A 218 -13.17 0.57 -21.36
CA TRP A 218 -13.32 1.74 -22.24
C TRP A 218 -12.80 3.01 -21.62
N PHE A 219 -13.10 3.23 -20.33
CA PHE A 219 -12.59 4.38 -19.58
C PHE A 219 -11.07 4.45 -19.61
N PHE A 220 -10.39 3.37 -19.22
CA PHE A 220 -8.93 3.35 -19.18
C PHE A 220 -8.30 3.42 -20.58
N LYS A 221 -8.88 2.76 -21.57
CA LYS A 221 -8.45 2.89 -22.97
C LYS A 221 -8.60 4.33 -23.48
N GLY A 222 -9.69 5.01 -23.13
CA GLY A 222 -9.90 6.41 -23.45
C GLY A 222 -8.83 7.33 -22.87
N CYS A 223 -8.35 7.04 -21.68
CA CYS A 223 -7.22 7.74 -21.05
C CYS A 223 -5.84 7.33 -21.63
N GLY A 224 -5.80 6.32 -22.52
CA GLY A 224 -4.56 5.89 -23.19
C GLY A 224 -3.83 4.75 -22.51
N TYR A 225 -4.47 4.06 -21.58
CA TYR A 225 -3.90 2.85 -20.95
C TYR A 225 -4.26 1.59 -21.72
N LYS A 226 -3.47 0.55 -21.51
CA LYS A 226 -3.84 -0.83 -21.83
C LYS A 226 -4.19 -1.55 -20.53
N PRO A 227 -5.48 -1.65 -20.17
CA PRO A 227 -5.88 -2.25 -18.91
C PRO A 227 -5.67 -3.77 -18.91
N TYR A 228 -5.26 -4.29 -17.77
CA TYR A 228 -5.23 -5.70 -17.45
C TYR A 228 -6.05 -5.92 -16.18
N VAL A 229 -6.76 -7.04 -16.12
CA VAL A 229 -7.58 -7.39 -14.95
C VAL A 229 -7.00 -8.63 -14.29
N ALA A 230 -6.63 -8.49 -13.01
CA ALA A 230 -6.28 -9.62 -12.17
C ALA A 230 -7.44 -9.91 -11.22
N LYS A 231 -7.95 -11.13 -11.23
CA LYS A 231 -9.01 -11.61 -10.33
C LYS A 231 -8.63 -13.00 -9.84
N GLY A 232 -8.92 -13.28 -8.59
CA GLY A 232 -8.69 -14.60 -8.02
C GLY A 232 -8.77 -14.58 -6.51
N ASP A 233 -8.73 -15.76 -5.94
CA ASP A 233 -8.74 -16.05 -4.50
C ASP A 233 -7.43 -16.69 -4.03
N ASP A 234 -6.51 -16.99 -4.94
CA ASP A 234 -5.14 -17.44 -4.64
C ASP A 234 -4.15 -16.29 -4.88
N SER A 235 -3.53 -15.83 -3.81
CA SER A 235 -2.61 -14.70 -3.81
C SER A 235 -1.28 -14.94 -4.55
N MET A 236 -0.96 -16.20 -4.92
CA MET A 236 0.37 -16.57 -5.44
C MET A 236 0.33 -17.24 -6.83
N THR A 237 -0.85 -17.38 -7.44
CA THR A 237 -1.05 -17.94 -8.80
C THR A 237 -1.73 -16.95 -9.81
#